data_90b866e069412a636cb3f1748586afd5
#
_entry.id   90b866e069412a636cb3f1748586afd5
#
_cell.length_a   1.000
_cell.length_b   1.000
_cell.length_c   1.000
_cell.angle_alpha   90.00
_cell.angle_beta   90.00
_cell.angle_gamma   90.00
#
_symmetry.space_group_name_H-M   'P 1'
#
loop_
_entity.id
_entity.type
_entity.pdbx_description
1 polymer ?
#
loop_
_entity_poly.entity_id
_entity_poly.type
_entity_poly.pdbx_seq_one_letter_code
_entity_poly.pdbx_strand_id
1 'polypeptide(L)'
;MEPTKTQDEKISLINGRIHTPSGTSSNITFENGRIVSIDDEAGSFNGKIIDLHGRTVLPGFVDTGTDFLSWSENQERLSLANVRSASETIEALTAYSHANQKPLRGWYVACDLPEEVIISRDDLDAAVPVLPCAVIDEKMSHAVLNTQAMNEFNMPQDNVELDEFTQHLPELSEEDIIHLVKTYSQKVNSMGITEIWGDFQGDAKRFWDIFFDDACASLTFRLRCNFCFDGTGTLNEFLSTGLRTGDGLPFCKLGGIIIPGNLEQQEQKNMIYSAHLSGCQIISDNNKSCLNALERVIKRSRKNSRHLIRNITGSLIDRMRLLGLGGIAGAVNENEDDFIHEAFQNGLVISAGSGKNLSSPVKLISGFVSNGLSVAEALSVYTWSASWNGGCERRRGELSVGNDADIVILEQDPFLVRPEEISGIDVAMTFCAGCAVYDSGAI
;
A
#
# COMPACT_ATOMS: atom_id res chain seq x y z
N MET A 1 -15.55 -10.35 14.89
CA MET A 1 -15.03 -11.71 15.12
C MET A 1 -13.52 -11.56 15.21
N GLU A 2 -12.91 -11.73 16.38
CA GLU A 2 -11.44 -11.68 16.49
C GLU A 2 -10.88 -12.77 15.57
N PRO A 3 -9.88 -12.47 14.73
CA PRO A 3 -9.21 -13.51 13.96
C PRO A 3 -8.44 -14.37 14.97
N THR A 4 -9.00 -15.50 15.32
CA THR A 4 -8.26 -16.54 16.05
C THR A 4 -7.09 -16.94 15.17
N LYS A 5 -5.89 -16.48 15.53
CA LYS A 5 -4.61 -16.90 14.93
C LYS A 5 -4.37 -18.39 15.28
N THR A 6 -5.09 -19.29 14.62
CA THR A 6 -4.76 -20.72 14.64
C THR A 6 -3.67 -20.96 13.57
N GLN A 7 -2.44 -20.57 13.91
CA GLN A 7 -1.25 -20.85 13.08
C GLN A 7 -0.93 -22.35 12.95
N ASP A 8 -1.57 -23.20 13.73
CA ASP A 8 -1.24 -24.64 13.85
C ASP A 8 -2.09 -25.54 12.94
N GLU A 9 -2.98 -24.97 12.13
CA GLU A 9 -3.83 -25.77 11.25
C GLU A 9 -3.14 -26.10 9.94
N LYS A 10 -3.10 -27.37 9.56
CA LYS A 10 -2.68 -27.80 8.22
C LYS A 10 -3.84 -27.63 7.27
N ILE A 11 -3.62 -26.88 6.18
CA ILE A 11 -4.63 -26.61 5.15
C ILE A 11 -4.12 -27.11 3.80
N SER A 12 -4.97 -27.85 3.10
CA SER A 12 -4.71 -28.31 1.74
C SER A 12 -5.74 -27.74 0.79
N LEU A 13 -5.25 -26.99 -0.21
CA LEU A 13 -6.05 -26.52 -1.34
C LEU A 13 -5.90 -27.55 -2.44
N ILE A 14 -7.01 -28.09 -2.94
CA ILE A 14 -7.02 -29.17 -3.92
C ILE A 14 -7.85 -28.79 -5.15
N ASN A 15 -7.62 -29.49 -6.25
CA ASN A 15 -8.36 -29.31 -7.50
C ASN A 15 -8.31 -27.86 -8.03
N GLY A 16 -7.17 -27.17 -7.83
CA GLY A 16 -6.93 -25.83 -8.31
C GLY A 16 -6.02 -25.78 -9.52
N ARG A 17 -5.75 -24.55 -9.96
CA ARG A 17 -4.69 -24.24 -10.93
C ARG A 17 -3.65 -23.37 -10.23
N ILE A 18 -2.60 -24.01 -9.71
CA ILE A 18 -1.60 -23.39 -8.86
C ILE A 18 -0.38 -23.04 -9.70
N HIS A 19 -0.12 -21.74 -9.90
CA HIS A 19 1.04 -21.27 -10.65
C HIS A 19 2.29 -21.28 -9.78
N THR A 20 3.25 -22.11 -10.13
CA THR A 20 4.54 -22.25 -9.46
C THR A 20 5.70 -21.92 -10.40
N PRO A 21 6.92 -21.68 -9.92
CA PRO A 21 8.08 -21.47 -10.78
C PRO A 21 8.40 -22.65 -11.72
N SER A 22 7.97 -23.86 -11.37
CA SER A 22 8.17 -25.08 -12.18
C SER A 22 7.02 -25.38 -13.13
N GLY A 23 5.95 -24.61 -13.11
CA GLY A 23 4.75 -24.82 -13.95
C GLY A 23 3.46 -24.80 -13.13
N THR A 24 2.40 -25.39 -13.67
CA THR A 24 1.09 -25.42 -13.01
C THR A 24 0.89 -26.74 -12.27
N SER A 25 0.44 -26.66 -11.04
CA SER A 25 0.14 -27.77 -10.13
C SER A 25 -1.34 -27.81 -9.76
N SER A 26 -1.83 -28.91 -9.15
CA SER A 26 -3.24 -29.08 -8.81
C SER A 26 -3.51 -28.89 -7.32
N ASN A 27 -2.52 -29.16 -6.47
CA ASN A 27 -2.68 -29.16 -5.02
C ASN A 27 -1.53 -28.42 -4.34
N ILE A 28 -1.84 -27.73 -3.26
CA ILE A 28 -0.84 -27.07 -2.40
C ILE A 28 -1.27 -27.22 -0.94
N THR A 29 -0.31 -27.60 -0.10
CA THR A 29 -0.54 -27.74 1.35
C THR A 29 0.38 -26.81 2.10
N PHE A 30 -0.16 -26.17 3.11
CA PHE A 30 0.59 -25.32 4.03
C PHE A 30 0.23 -25.60 5.47
N GLU A 31 1.20 -25.39 6.36
CA GLU A 31 1.13 -25.64 7.80
C GLU A 31 2.03 -24.63 8.51
N ASN A 32 1.61 -24.14 9.67
CA ASN A 32 2.38 -23.16 10.44
C ASN A 32 2.82 -21.92 9.60
N GLY A 33 1.93 -21.45 8.73
CA GLY A 33 2.17 -20.29 7.88
C GLY A 33 3.14 -20.52 6.72
N ARG A 34 3.52 -21.78 6.41
CA ARG A 34 4.47 -22.14 5.35
C ARG A 34 3.92 -23.19 4.42
N ILE A 35 4.28 -23.08 3.15
CA ILE A 35 4.03 -24.12 2.15
C ILE A 35 4.89 -25.33 2.48
N VAL A 36 4.28 -26.49 2.72
CA VAL A 36 4.96 -27.73 3.07
C VAL A 36 5.00 -28.73 1.94
N SER A 37 4.02 -28.70 1.00
CA SER A 37 4.05 -29.55 -0.18
C SER A 37 3.27 -28.95 -1.34
N ILE A 38 3.61 -29.39 -2.56
CA ILE A 38 2.94 -29.08 -3.82
C ILE A 38 2.81 -30.39 -4.58
N ASP A 39 1.62 -30.68 -5.15
CA ASP A 39 1.26 -31.89 -5.90
C ASP A 39 1.29 -33.21 -5.12
N ASP A 40 1.26 -33.18 -3.80
CA ASP A 40 1.06 -34.42 -3.04
C ASP A 40 -0.32 -35.02 -3.31
N GLU A 41 -0.41 -36.36 -3.36
CA GLU A 41 -1.68 -37.07 -3.57
C GLU A 41 -2.69 -36.79 -2.45
N ALA A 42 -3.95 -36.56 -2.81
CA ALA A 42 -5.03 -36.18 -1.91
C ALA A 42 -5.27 -37.13 -0.74
N GLY A 43 -4.76 -38.39 -0.81
CA GLY A 43 -4.91 -39.39 0.25
C GLY A 43 -4.00 -39.21 1.46
N SER A 44 -3.03 -38.30 1.42
CA SER A 44 -2.06 -38.03 2.51
C SER A 44 -2.43 -36.83 3.38
N PHE A 45 -3.56 -36.16 3.12
CA PHE A 45 -3.91 -34.91 3.80
C PHE A 45 -4.54 -35.19 5.17
N ASN A 46 -3.91 -34.62 6.20
CA ASN A 46 -4.41 -34.60 7.57
C ASN A 46 -4.58 -33.13 7.96
N GLY A 47 -5.82 -32.63 7.99
CA GLY A 47 -6.14 -31.23 8.27
C GLY A 47 -7.37 -30.74 7.49
N LYS A 48 -7.53 -29.45 7.37
CA LYS A 48 -8.63 -28.84 6.60
C LYS A 48 -8.36 -28.97 5.10
N ILE A 49 -9.35 -29.43 4.35
CA ILE A 49 -9.30 -29.51 2.89
C ILE A 49 -10.26 -28.49 2.31
N ILE A 50 -9.78 -27.72 1.32
CA ILE A 50 -10.59 -26.77 0.56
C ILE A 50 -10.49 -27.16 -0.90
N ASP A 51 -11.64 -27.51 -1.50
CA ASP A 51 -11.74 -27.82 -2.94
C ASP A 51 -11.90 -26.52 -3.72
N LEU A 52 -10.94 -26.23 -4.58
CA LEU A 52 -10.90 -25.00 -5.37
C LEU A 52 -11.77 -25.03 -6.63
N HIS A 53 -12.27 -26.21 -7.02
CA HIS A 53 -13.12 -26.35 -8.22
C HIS A 53 -12.53 -25.70 -9.48
N GLY A 54 -11.22 -25.81 -9.68
CA GLY A 54 -10.52 -25.27 -10.84
C GLY A 54 -10.07 -23.81 -10.73
N ARG A 55 -10.30 -23.12 -9.60
CA ARG A 55 -9.86 -21.74 -9.36
C ARG A 55 -8.35 -21.61 -9.38
N THR A 56 -7.89 -20.40 -9.65
CA THR A 56 -6.46 -20.11 -9.81
C THR A 56 -5.83 -19.67 -8.50
N VAL A 57 -4.66 -20.21 -8.20
CA VAL A 57 -3.85 -19.88 -7.03
C VAL A 57 -2.57 -19.20 -7.46
N LEU A 58 -2.34 -18.01 -6.90
CA LEU A 58 -1.14 -17.18 -7.12
C LEU A 58 -0.52 -16.80 -5.79
N PRO A 59 0.75 -16.37 -5.77
CA PRO A 59 1.31 -15.69 -4.59
C PRO A 59 0.46 -14.48 -4.22
N GLY A 60 0.33 -14.21 -2.91
CA GLY A 60 -0.34 -13.01 -2.44
C GLY A 60 0.29 -11.74 -3.00
N PHE A 61 -0.51 -10.76 -3.32
CA PHE A 61 -0.06 -9.51 -3.93
C PHE A 61 0.62 -8.60 -2.92
N VAL A 62 1.63 -7.87 -3.39
CA VAL A 62 2.38 -6.86 -2.63
C VAL A 62 2.20 -5.50 -3.31
N ASP A 63 1.64 -4.53 -2.62
CA ASP A 63 1.60 -3.14 -3.06
C ASP A 63 2.80 -2.38 -2.50
N THR A 64 3.67 -1.86 -3.39
CA THR A 64 4.97 -1.31 -2.99
C THR A 64 5.03 0.21 -2.87
N GLY A 65 3.91 0.85 -2.68
CA GLY A 65 3.88 2.31 -2.51
C GLY A 65 2.48 2.84 -2.32
N THR A 66 1.90 2.59 -1.15
CA THR A 66 0.56 3.07 -0.80
C THR A 66 0.62 3.84 0.50
N ASP A 67 0.04 5.03 0.51
CA ASP A 67 -0.29 5.72 1.74
C ASP A 67 -1.57 5.10 2.34
N PHE A 68 -1.37 3.99 3.07
CA PHE A 68 -2.46 3.20 3.65
C PHE A 68 -3.32 4.03 4.62
N LEU A 69 -2.70 4.87 5.45
CA LEU A 69 -3.45 5.68 6.42
C LEU A 69 -4.30 6.74 5.72
N SER A 70 -3.73 7.49 4.80
CA SER A 70 -4.49 8.49 4.02
C SER A 70 -5.58 7.84 3.19
N TRP A 71 -5.31 6.67 2.58
CA TRP A 71 -6.35 5.92 1.86
C TRP A 71 -7.48 5.48 2.79
N SER A 72 -7.15 4.93 3.97
CA SER A 72 -8.14 4.48 4.95
C SER A 72 -8.97 5.65 5.50
N GLU A 73 -8.32 6.78 5.80
CA GLU A 73 -8.99 8.01 6.23
C GLU A 73 -9.96 8.52 5.16
N ASN A 74 -9.57 8.49 3.89
CA ASN A 74 -10.46 8.87 2.79
C ASN A 74 -11.69 7.96 2.66
N GLN A 75 -11.63 6.69 3.11
CA GLN A 75 -12.80 5.82 3.14
C GLN A 75 -13.82 6.19 4.24
N GLU A 76 -13.37 6.89 5.29
CA GLU A 76 -14.24 7.38 6.38
C GLU A 76 -14.94 8.69 6.02
N ARG A 77 -14.47 9.42 5.01
CA ARG A 77 -15.06 10.70 4.59
C ARG A 77 -16.43 10.50 3.99
N LEU A 78 -17.34 11.41 4.31
CA LEU A 78 -18.64 11.46 3.63
C LEU A 78 -18.46 11.93 2.19
N SER A 79 -18.83 11.11 1.21
CA SER A 79 -18.89 11.56 -0.18
C SER A 79 -20.20 12.31 -0.45
N LEU A 80 -20.08 13.49 -1.02
CA LEU A 80 -21.18 14.37 -1.41
C LEU A 80 -21.44 14.37 -2.93
N ALA A 81 -20.84 13.40 -3.66
CA ALA A 81 -20.94 13.33 -5.13
C ALA A 81 -22.38 13.30 -5.68
N ASN A 82 -23.38 12.92 -4.87
CA ASN A 82 -24.76 12.77 -5.30
C ASN A 82 -25.68 13.92 -4.85
N VAL A 83 -25.18 14.88 -4.05
CA VAL A 83 -25.99 16.04 -3.61
C VAL A 83 -26.19 17.04 -4.76
N ARG A 84 -27.32 17.72 -4.75
CA ARG A 84 -27.71 18.68 -5.82
C ARG A 84 -28.02 20.08 -5.28
N SER A 85 -27.94 20.27 -3.97
CA SER A 85 -28.25 21.54 -3.32
C SER A 85 -27.58 21.66 -1.95
N ALA A 86 -27.47 22.89 -1.44
CA ALA A 86 -27.02 23.15 -0.07
C ALA A 86 -27.89 22.47 0.97
N SER A 87 -29.21 22.39 0.76
CA SER A 87 -30.13 21.69 1.68
C SER A 87 -29.82 20.20 1.79
N GLU A 88 -29.58 19.53 0.66
CA GLU A 88 -29.19 18.11 0.65
C GLU A 88 -27.80 17.89 1.30
N THR A 89 -26.89 18.84 1.12
CA THR A 89 -25.58 18.82 1.79
C THR A 89 -25.73 18.92 3.30
N ILE A 90 -26.56 19.86 3.81
CA ILE A 90 -26.85 20.01 5.25
C ILE A 90 -27.47 18.73 5.81
N GLU A 91 -28.47 18.16 5.12
CA GLU A 91 -29.12 16.91 5.54
C GLU A 91 -28.11 15.75 5.62
N ALA A 92 -27.26 15.57 4.61
CA ALA A 92 -26.23 14.53 4.57
C ALA A 92 -25.20 14.68 5.68
N LEU A 93 -24.68 15.90 5.90
CA LEU A 93 -23.72 16.20 6.97
C LEU A 93 -24.32 15.99 8.36
N THR A 94 -25.60 16.43 8.56
CA THR A 94 -26.30 16.23 9.82
C THR A 94 -26.47 14.75 10.13
N ALA A 95 -26.91 13.96 9.14
CA ALA A 95 -27.05 12.51 9.30
C ALA A 95 -25.71 11.83 9.61
N TYR A 96 -24.65 12.23 8.88
CA TYR A 96 -23.29 11.72 9.09
C TYR A 96 -22.76 12.05 10.50
N SER A 97 -22.94 13.29 10.96
CA SER A 97 -22.49 13.71 12.28
C SER A 97 -23.22 12.99 13.42
N HIS A 98 -24.51 12.70 13.24
CA HIS A 98 -25.28 11.91 14.20
C HIS A 98 -24.89 10.42 14.22
N ALA A 99 -24.55 9.85 13.07
CA ALA A 99 -24.13 8.45 12.95
C ALA A 99 -22.71 8.22 13.48
N ASN A 100 -21.81 9.19 13.29
CA ASN A 100 -20.40 9.11 13.67
C ASN A 100 -20.10 10.04 14.84
N GLN A 101 -20.18 9.54 16.05
CA GLN A 101 -19.96 10.34 17.29
C GLN A 101 -18.50 10.63 17.60
N LYS A 102 -17.56 9.91 16.97
CA LYS A 102 -16.11 10.08 17.13
C LYS A 102 -15.46 10.16 15.76
N PRO A 103 -15.53 11.31 15.08
CA PRO A 103 -14.86 11.46 13.80
C PRO A 103 -13.34 11.44 13.98
N LEU A 104 -12.65 10.95 12.96
CA LEU A 104 -11.17 10.92 12.93
C LEU A 104 -10.62 12.34 13.20
N ARG A 105 -9.52 12.41 13.95
CA ARG A 105 -8.87 13.68 14.34
C ARG A 105 -9.79 14.62 15.12
N GLY A 106 -11.00 14.21 15.50
CA GLY A 106 -12.04 15.07 16.06
C GLY A 106 -12.74 15.96 15.02
N TRP A 107 -12.57 15.70 13.71
CA TRP A 107 -13.07 16.50 12.60
C TRP A 107 -14.05 15.74 11.73
N TYR A 108 -15.16 16.39 11.32
CA TYR A 108 -15.99 15.90 10.23
C TYR A 108 -15.45 16.42 8.89
N VAL A 109 -15.02 15.51 8.02
CA VAL A 109 -14.55 15.85 6.68
C VAL A 109 -15.44 15.17 5.65
N ALA A 110 -16.02 15.97 4.76
CA ALA A 110 -16.72 15.48 3.58
C ALA A 110 -15.96 15.87 2.31
N CYS A 111 -16.18 15.14 1.22
CA CYS A 111 -15.51 15.36 -0.06
C CYS A 111 -16.48 15.23 -1.24
N ASP A 112 -15.96 15.47 -2.44
CA ASP A 112 -16.67 15.31 -3.70
C ASP A 112 -17.88 16.25 -3.84
N LEU A 113 -17.83 17.46 -3.25
CA LEU A 113 -18.92 18.43 -3.42
C LEU A 113 -18.96 18.91 -4.88
N PRO A 114 -20.08 18.70 -5.62
CA PRO A 114 -20.19 19.15 -6.99
C PRO A 114 -20.03 20.67 -7.13
N GLU A 115 -19.40 21.14 -8.22
CA GLU A 115 -19.16 22.57 -8.47
C GLU A 115 -20.42 23.43 -8.50
N GLU A 116 -21.55 22.86 -8.92
CA GLU A 116 -22.81 23.55 -8.99
C GLU A 116 -23.45 23.81 -7.63
N VAL A 117 -22.98 23.09 -6.58
CA VAL A 117 -23.52 23.20 -5.22
C VAL A 117 -22.69 24.20 -4.43
N ILE A 118 -23.25 25.36 -4.18
CA ILE A 118 -22.63 26.41 -3.38
C ILE A 118 -23.09 26.27 -1.93
N ILE A 119 -22.15 26.11 -1.01
CA ILE A 119 -22.37 26.06 0.43
C ILE A 119 -21.59 27.17 1.12
N SER A 120 -22.09 27.61 2.26
CA SER A 120 -21.48 28.63 3.09
C SER A 120 -21.06 28.06 4.45
N ARG A 121 -20.25 28.82 5.18
CA ARG A 121 -19.93 28.52 6.58
C ARG A 121 -21.19 28.33 7.43
N ASP A 122 -22.20 29.20 7.25
CA ASP A 122 -23.44 29.16 8.05
C ASP A 122 -24.25 27.88 7.77
N ASP A 123 -24.18 27.31 6.57
CA ASP A 123 -24.76 26.01 6.21
C ASP A 123 -24.06 24.89 6.98
N LEU A 124 -22.74 24.94 7.07
CA LEU A 124 -21.95 23.98 7.83
C LEU A 124 -22.14 24.11 9.34
N ASP A 125 -22.26 25.32 9.85
CA ASP A 125 -22.58 25.57 11.27
C ASP A 125 -23.97 25.03 11.64
N ALA A 126 -24.93 25.09 10.71
CA ALA A 126 -26.26 24.51 10.93
C ALA A 126 -26.24 22.98 10.95
N ALA A 127 -25.41 22.35 10.11
CA ALA A 127 -25.28 20.89 10.02
C ALA A 127 -24.43 20.29 11.17
N VAL A 128 -23.31 20.94 11.51
CA VAL A 128 -22.30 20.48 12.48
C VAL A 128 -21.91 21.65 13.40
N PRO A 129 -22.71 21.97 14.42
CA PRO A 129 -22.50 23.18 15.24
C PRO A 129 -21.40 23.05 16.30
N VAL A 130 -20.97 21.85 16.66
CA VAL A 130 -20.14 21.61 17.86
C VAL A 130 -18.69 21.26 17.53
N LEU A 131 -18.45 20.51 16.49
CA LEU A 131 -17.12 20.06 16.09
C LEU A 131 -16.67 20.73 14.81
N PRO A 132 -15.35 20.80 14.58
CA PRO A 132 -14.81 21.25 13.30
C PRO A 132 -15.35 20.42 12.13
N CYS A 133 -15.74 21.13 11.07
CA CYS A 133 -16.24 20.51 9.85
C CYS A 133 -15.62 21.18 8.62
N ALA A 134 -15.24 20.36 7.65
CA ALA A 134 -14.73 20.79 6.36
C ALA A 134 -15.41 20.01 5.23
N VAL A 135 -15.71 20.71 4.13
CA VAL A 135 -16.24 20.11 2.91
C VAL A 135 -15.31 20.45 1.75
N ILE A 136 -14.75 19.41 1.13
CA ILE A 136 -13.79 19.50 0.03
C ILE A 136 -14.54 19.40 -1.30
N ASP A 137 -14.19 20.25 -2.27
CA ASP A 137 -14.76 20.25 -3.61
C ASP A 137 -14.37 18.97 -4.40
N GLU A 138 -15.10 18.66 -5.48
CA GLU A 138 -14.85 17.49 -6.35
C GLU A 138 -13.51 17.57 -7.08
N LYS A 139 -12.96 18.77 -7.28
CA LYS A 139 -11.64 18.99 -7.90
C LYS A 139 -10.49 18.81 -6.93
N MET A 140 -10.78 18.59 -5.66
CA MET A 140 -9.75 18.50 -4.62
C MET A 140 -8.85 19.74 -4.58
N SER A 141 -9.44 20.92 -4.74
CA SER A 141 -8.71 22.19 -4.81
C SER A 141 -8.94 23.08 -3.59
N HIS A 142 -10.14 23.07 -3.04
CA HIS A 142 -10.54 23.92 -1.91
C HIS A 142 -11.34 23.15 -0.87
N ALA A 143 -11.36 23.69 0.34
CA ALA A 143 -12.21 23.24 1.43
C ALA A 143 -13.00 24.43 2.02
N VAL A 144 -14.31 24.24 2.23
CA VAL A 144 -15.16 25.17 2.98
C VAL A 144 -15.20 24.73 4.43
N LEU A 145 -14.96 25.67 5.37
CA LEU A 145 -14.83 25.42 6.80
C LEU A 145 -16.03 25.99 7.57
N ASN A 146 -16.47 25.29 8.63
CA ASN A 146 -17.41 25.87 9.59
C ASN A 146 -16.69 26.77 10.61
N THR A 147 -17.45 27.47 11.46
CA THR A 147 -16.91 28.38 12.47
C THR A 147 -15.95 27.68 13.45
N GLN A 148 -16.21 26.43 13.84
CA GLN A 148 -15.35 25.68 14.75
C GLN A 148 -13.99 25.37 14.09
N ALA A 149 -13.99 24.97 12.84
CA ALA A 149 -12.78 24.71 12.05
C ALA A 149 -11.92 25.98 11.89
N MET A 150 -12.56 27.10 11.54
CA MET A 150 -11.86 28.40 11.42
C MET A 150 -11.23 28.84 12.73
N ASN A 151 -11.93 28.65 13.85
CA ASN A 151 -11.41 29.01 15.18
C ASN A 151 -10.20 28.14 15.57
N GLU A 152 -10.24 26.83 15.29
CA GLU A 152 -9.16 25.91 15.61
C GLU A 152 -7.91 26.21 14.78
N PHE A 153 -8.07 26.53 13.50
CA PHE A 153 -6.96 26.89 12.62
C PHE A 153 -6.52 28.35 12.72
N ASN A 154 -7.30 29.20 13.45
CA ASN A 154 -7.11 30.65 13.48
C ASN A 154 -7.08 31.27 12.07
N MET A 155 -7.95 30.78 11.18
CA MET A 155 -8.06 31.24 9.79
C MET A 155 -9.06 32.39 9.65
N PRO A 156 -8.72 33.40 8.83
CA PRO A 156 -9.59 34.57 8.66
C PRO A 156 -10.73 34.34 7.64
N GLN A 157 -10.68 33.27 6.86
CA GLN A 157 -11.64 32.96 5.79
C GLN A 157 -12.07 31.48 5.84
N ASP A 158 -13.30 31.26 5.38
CA ASP A 158 -13.96 29.95 5.43
C ASP A 158 -13.72 29.09 4.19
N ASN A 159 -13.18 29.65 3.10
CA ASN A 159 -12.79 28.93 1.89
C ASN A 159 -11.27 28.99 1.76
N VAL A 160 -10.63 27.82 1.84
CA VAL A 160 -9.17 27.69 1.91
C VAL A 160 -8.67 26.70 0.84
N GLU A 161 -7.44 26.89 0.38
CA GLU A 161 -6.78 25.93 -0.51
C GLU A 161 -6.62 24.58 0.22
N LEU A 162 -6.81 23.48 -0.51
CA LEU A 162 -6.74 22.15 0.08
C LEU A 162 -5.38 21.84 0.75
N ASP A 163 -4.30 22.31 0.15
CA ASP A 163 -2.94 22.12 0.71
C ASP A 163 -2.79 22.86 2.07
N GLU A 164 -3.36 24.06 2.18
CA GLU A 164 -3.38 24.82 3.43
C GLU A 164 -4.24 24.12 4.48
N PHE A 165 -5.43 23.65 4.11
CA PHE A 165 -6.30 22.86 4.97
C PHE A 165 -5.60 21.62 5.51
N THR A 166 -5.00 20.82 4.63
CA THR A 166 -4.37 19.55 5.01
C THR A 166 -3.16 19.73 5.94
N GLN A 167 -2.41 20.83 5.80
CA GLN A 167 -1.28 21.14 6.67
C GLN A 167 -1.69 21.51 8.10
N HIS A 168 -2.91 21.99 8.28
CA HIS A 168 -3.42 22.40 9.61
C HIS A 168 -4.21 21.29 10.31
N LEU A 169 -4.59 20.21 9.59
CA LEU A 169 -5.30 19.10 10.22
C LEU A 169 -4.47 18.50 11.37
N PRO A 170 -5.10 18.25 12.53
CA PRO A 170 -4.42 17.54 13.63
C PRO A 170 -3.88 16.19 13.15
N GLU A 171 -2.79 15.72 13.74
CA GLU A 171 -2.30 14.36 13.47
C GLU A 171 -3.33 13.32 13.93
N LEU A 172 -3.38 12.17 13.22
CA LEU A 172 -4.16 11.01 13.66
C LEU A 172 -3.73 10.60 15.07
N SER A 173 -4.66 10.39 15.96
CA SER A 173 -4.38 9.81 17.27
C SER A 173 -3.99 8.32 17.13
N GLU A 174 -3.43 7.74 18.17
CA GLU A 174 -3.17 6.29 18.22
C GLU A 174 -4.47 5.49 18.06
N GLU A 175 -5.56 5.92 18.73
CA GLU A 175 -6.88 5.30 18.59
C GLU A 175 -7.39 5.35 17.15
N ASP A 176 -7.21 6.49 16.45
CA ASP A 176 -7.58 6.64 15.04
C ASP A 176 -6.80 5.65 14.15
N ILE A 177 -5.48 5.56 14.34
CA ILE A 177 -4.62 4.64 13.57
C ILE A 177 -5.06 3.19 13.78
N ILE A 178 -5.28 2.78 15.03
CA ILE A 178 -5.74 1.43 15.37
C ILE A 178 -7.12 1.16 14.77
N HIS A 179 -8.03 2.13 14.83
CA HIS A 179 -9.35 2.04 14.20
C HIS A 179 -9.24 1.82 12.70
N LEU A 180 -8.47 2.65 11.99
CA LEU A 180 -8.26 2.54 10.54
C LEU A 180 -7.65 1.19 10.15
N VAL A 181 -6.64 0.73 10.88
CA VAL A 181 -6.02 -0.58 10.64
C VAL A 181 -7.05 -1.71 10.80
N LYS A 182 -7.82 -1.72 11.89
CA LYS A 182 -8.83 -2.76 12.15
C LYS A 182 -9.93 -2.77 11.10
N THR A 183 -10.45 -1.59 10.75
CA THR A 183 -11.59 -1.45 9.86
C THR A 183 -11.24 -1.81 8.42
N TYR A 184 -10.06 -1.39 7.94
CA TYR A 184 -9.73 -1.47 6.53
C TYR A 184 -8.81 -2.64 6.13
N SER A 185 -8.26 -3.38 7.10
CA SER A 185 -7.44 -4.56 6.81
C SER A 185 -8.17 -5.60 5.96
N GLN A 186 -9.44 -5.88 6.26
CA GLN A 186 -10.23 -6.84 5.49
C GLN A 186 -10.47 -6.37 4.04
N LYS A 187 -10.66 -5.06 3.84
CA LYS A 187 -10.81 -4.48 2.49
C LYS A 187 -9.52 -4.60 1.67
N VAL A 188 -8.36 -4.44 2.31
CA VAL A 188 -7.06 -4.73 1.69
C VAL A 188 -6.96 -6.19 1.26
N ASN A 189 -7.30 -7.11 2.16
CA ASN A 189 -7.24 -8.54 1.87
C ASN A 189 -8.25 -8.98 0.80
N SER A 190 -9.42 -8.32 0.66
CA SER A 190 -10.37 -8.59 -0.39
C SER A 190 -9.85 -8.29 -1.81
N MET A 191 -8.76 -7.54 -1.92
CA MET A 191 -8.06 -7.29 -3.18
C MET A 191 -6.92 -8.30 -3.45
N GLY A 192 -6.76 -9.34 -2.60
CA GLY A 192 -5.67 -10.30 -2.71
C GLY A 192 -4.33 -9.82 -2.17
N ILE A 193 -4.31 -8.64 -1.53
CA ILE A 193 -3.08 -8.03 -1.00
C ILE A 193 -2.72 -8.66 0.34
N THR A 194 -1.48 -9.12 0.46
CA THR A 194 -0.91 -9.72 1.67
C THR A 194 0.22 -8.89 2.27
N GLU A 195 0.75 -7.91 1.53
CA GLU A 195 1.73 -6.95 2.02
C GLU A 195 1.52 -5.57 1.40
N ILE A 196 1.61 -4.53 2.22
CA ILE A 196 1.65 -3.12 1.80
C ILE A 196 2.96 -2.50 2.25
N TRP A 197 3.55 -1.69 1.38
CA TRP A 197 4.62 -0.76 1.75
C TRP A 197 4.01 0.62 1.96
N GLY A 198 3.79 0.95 3.24
CA GLY A 198 3.20 2.21 3.64
C GLY A 198 4.25 3.31 3.70
N ASP A 199 3.95 4.44 3.10
CA ASP A 199 4.78 5.64 3.15
C ASP A 199 4.26 6.56 4.26
N PHE A 200 5.11 6.85 5.23
CA PHE A 200 4.76 7.67 6.40
C PHE A 200 5.57 8.96 6.39
N GLN A 201 4.87 10.08 6.63
CA GLN A 201 5.45 11.39 6.81
C GLN A 201 5.22 11.86 8.26
N GLY A 202 6.08 12.76 8.77
CA GLY A 202 5.97 13.26 10.13
C GLY A 202 6.86 12.51 11.13
N ASP A 203 6.40 12.32 12.36
CA ASP A 203 7.18 11.69 13.43
C ASP A 203 7.32 10.17 13.22
N ALA A 204 8.40 9.79 12.54
CA ALA A 204 8.72 8.40 12.23
C ALA A 204 8.83 7.52 13.49
N LYS A 205 9.33 8.08 14.61
CA LYS A 205 9.46 7.33 15.86
C LYS A 205 8.09 7.05 16.46
N ARG A 206 7.22 8.04 16.50
CA ARG A 206 5.84 7.90 17.00
C ARG A 206 5.07 6.85 16.18
N PHE A 207 5.11 6.93 14.85
CA PHE A 207 4.46 5.94 14.00
C PHE A 207 5.04 4.53 14.22
N TRP A 208 6.35 4.42 14.34
CA TRP A 208 7.00 3.14 14.62
C TRP A 208 6.51 2.54 15.95
N ASP A 209 6.47 3.34 17.03
CA ASP A 209 6.04 2.89 18.34
C ASP A 209 4.58 2.41 18.29
N ILE A 210 3.65 3.16 17.68
CA ILE A 210 2.24 2.77 17.54
C ILE A 210 2.09 1.45 16.77
N PHE A 211 2.77 1.30 15.64
CA PHE A 211 2.65 0.08 14.84
C PHE A 211 3.35 -1.12 15.49
N PHE A 212 4.40 -0.88 16.26
CA PHE A 212 5.13 -1.96 16.92
C PHE A 212 4.38 -2.50 18.15
N ASP A 213 3.77 -1.65 18.95
CA ASP A 213 3.13 -2.05 20.19
C ASP A 213 1.68 -2.58 19.97
N ASP A 214 0.79 -1.79 19.43
CA ASP A 214 -0.65 -2.09 19.44
C ASP A 214 -1.27 -2.37 18.06
N ALA A 215 -0.96 -1.54 17.06
CA ALA A 215 -1.60 -1.66 15.74
C ALA A 215 -1.21 -2.95 15.01
N CYS A 216 0.03 -3.45 15.20
CA CYS A 216 0.53 -4.67 14.56
C CYS A 216 -0.31 -5.91 14.90
N ALA A 217 -0.86 -5.98 16.12
CA ALA A 217 -1.72 -7.10 16.53
C ALA A 217 -3.02 -7.20 15.72
N SER A 218 -3.46 -6.07 15.13
CA SER A 218 -4.69 -5.97 14.35
C SER A 218 -4.47 -6.12 12.83
N LEU A 219 -3.22 -6.13 12.36
CA LEU A 219 -2.89 -6.30 10.95
C LEU A 219 -3.21 -7.72 10.48
N THR A 220 -3.93 -7.83 9.38
CA THR A 220 -4.19 -9.10 8.66
C THR A 220 -3.34 -9.21 7.38
N PHE A 221 -2.57 -8.19 7.07
CA PHE A 221 -1.55 -8.14 6.01
C PHE A 221 -0.22 -7.68 6.61
N ARG A 222 0.87 -7.85 5.88
CA ARG A 222 2.19 -7.36 6.31
C ARG A 222 2.34 -5.89 5.96
N LEU A 223 2.77 -5.08 6.91
CA LEU A 223 3.08 -3.68 6.70
C LEU A 223 4.60 -3.46 6.70
N ARG A 224 5.11 -2.86 5.64
CA ARG A 224 6.48 -2.40 5.54
C ARG A 224 6.47 -0.87 5.62
N CYS A 225 6.95 -0.33 6.74
CA CYS A 225 6.92 1.11 7.00
C CYS A 225 8.11 1.80 6.34
N ASN A 226 7.86 2.62 5.33
CA ASN A 226 8.83 3.52 4.74
C ASN A 226 8.66 4.91 5.37
N PHE A 227 9.74 5.55 5.79
CA PHE A 227 9.66 6.86 6.44
C PHE A 227 10.30 7.95 5.59
N CYS A 228 9.59 9.08 5.47
CA CYS A 228 10.03 10.28 4.80
C CYS A 228 10.50 11.30 5.85
N PHE A 229 11.68 11.86 5.67
CA PHE A 229 12.27 12.85 6.58
C PHE A 229 12.44 14.18 5.86
N ASP A 230 12.30 15.27 6.58
CA ASP A 230 12.46 16.64 6.10
C ASP A 230 13.93 17.09 5.98
N GLY A 231 14.87 16.31 6.52
CA GLY A 231 16.29 16.59 6.42
C GLY A 231 17.18 15.59 7.14
N THR A 232 18.48 15.82 7.05
CA THR A 232 19.51 14.95 7.66
C THR A 232 19.42 14.95 9.19
N GLY A 233 18.96 16.04 9.82
CA GLY A 233 18.85 16.16 11.27
C GLY A 233 17.86 15.14 11.83
N THR A 234 16.60 15.20 11.41
CA THR A 234 15.51 14.29 11.79
C THR A 234 15.80 12.84 11.41
N LEU A 235 16.40 12.62 10.23
CA LEU A 235 16.85 11.30 9.82
C LEU A 235 17.93 10.74 10.78
N ASN A 236 18.94 11.51 11.15
CA ASN A 236 20.02 11.03 12.03
C ASN A 236 19.50 10.76 13.45
N GLU A 237 18.53 11.51 13.93
CA GLU A 237 17.84 11.24 15.20
C GLU A 237 17.16 9.85 15.15
N PHE A 238 16.38 9.60 14.11
CA PHE A 238 15.76 8.27 13.90
C PHE A 238 16.82 7.17 13.79
N LEU A 239 17.86 7.35 12.98
CA LEU A 239 18.92 6.36 12.80
C LEU A 239 19.72 6.08 14.09
N SER A 240 19.73 7.01 15.05
CA SER A 240 20.36 6.81 16.37
C SER A 240 19.69 5.73 17.20
N THR A 241 18.45 5.35 16.90
CA THR A 241 17.74 4.20 17.50
C THR A 241 18.39 2.87 17.16
N GLY A 242 19.23 2.82 16.12
CA GLY A 242 19.88 1.60 15.63
C GLY A 242 19.01 0.74 14.70
N LEU A 243 17.78 1.15 14.43
CA LEU A 243 16.86 0.45 13.51
C LEU A 243 17.41 0.41 12.09
N ARG A 244 17.16 -0.72 11.41
CA ARG A 244 17.60 -1.00 10.04
C ARG A 244 16.45 -1.58 9.22
N THR A 245 16.55 -1.46 7.91
CA THR A 245 15.60 -2.13 7.02
C THR A 245 15.49 -3.62 7.34
N GLY A 246 14.25 -4.08 7.53
CA GLY A 246 13.90 -5.45 7.89
C GLY A 246 13.74 -5.71 9.38
N ASP A 247 14.15 -4.77 10.27
CA ASP A 247 13.87 -4.88 11.70
C ASP A 247 12.37 -4.76 11.98
N GLY A 248 11.90 -5.36 13.05
CA GLY A 248 10.52 -5.30 13.50
C GLY A 248 9.86 -6.66 13.68
N LEU A 249 8.54 -6.65 13.82
CA LEU A 249 7.68 -7.82 14.04
C LEU A 249 7.36 -8.55 12.72
N PRO A 250 6.86 -9.79 12.74
CA PRO A 250 6.53 -10.53 11.52
C PRO A 250 5.55 -9.80 10.57
N PHE A 251 4.60 -9.03 11.12
CA PHE A 251 3.60 -8.29 10.37
C PHE A 251 3.90 -6.79 10.24
N CYS A 252 4.90 -6.25 10.92
CA CYS A 252 5.31 -4.86 10.81
C CYS A 252 6.83 -4.76 10.76
N LYS A 253 7.37 -4.28 9.64
CA LYS A 253 8.82 -4.18 9.39
C LYS A 253 9.22 -2.77 9.00
N LEU A 254 10.40 -2.34 9.45
CA LEU A 254 11.02 -1.15 8.87
C LEU A 254 11.36 -1.41 7.41
N GLY A 255 10.84 -0.57 6.55
CA GLY A 255 11.07 -0.56 5.11
C GLY A 255 12.27 0.27 4.71
N GLY A 256 12.05 1.24 3.85
CA GLY A 256 13.06 2.16 3.34
C GLY A 256 12.98 3.55 3.96
N ILE A 257 14.07 4.29 3.76
CA ILE A 257 14.11 5.73 4.00
C ILE A 257 13.81 6.44 2.69
N ILE A 258 12.76 7.24 2.67
CA ILE A 258 12.37 8.02 1.50
C ILE A 258 13.19 9.31 1.49
N ILE A 259 13.84 9.59 0.37
CA ILE A 259 14.59 10.82 0.14
C ILE A 259 13.73 11.74 -0.73
N PRO A 260 13.18 12.84 -0.17
CA PRO A 260 12.33 13.75 -0.94
C PRO A 260 13.08 14.41 -2.11
N GLY A 261 12.38 14.48 -3.26
CA GLY A 261 12.97 15.06 -4.48
C GLY A 261 13.09 16.58 -4.45
N ASN A 262 12.33 17.26 -3.59
CA ASN A 262 12.28 18.72 -3.45
C ASN A 262 13.37 19.30 -2.52
N LEU A 263 14.15 18.48 -1.82
CA LEU A 263 15.26 18.94 -0.99
C LEU A 263 16.45 19.40 -1.81
N GLU A 264 17.27 20.27 -1.23
CA GLU A 264 18.55 20.68 -1.84
C GLU A 264 19.44 19.47 -2.12
N GLN A 265 20.17 19.51 -3.23
CA GLN A 265 21.01 18.38 -3.68
C GLN A 265 22.05 17.94 -2.64
N GLN A 266 22.60 18.86 -1.85
CA GLN A 266 23.57 18.51 -0.82
C GLN A 266 22.89 17.78 0.34
N GLU A 267 21.69 18.19 0.70
CA GLU A 267 20.89 17.55 1.74
C GLU A 267 20.51 16.12 1.33
N GLN A 268 19.98 15.94 0.11
CA GLN A 268 19.71 14.60 -0.43
C GLN A 268 20.95 13.68 -0.36
N LYS A 269 22.13 14.18 -0.70
CA LYS A 269 23.39 13.40 -0.63
C LYS A 269 23.73 13.02 0.80
N ASN A 270 23.56 13.93 1.76
CA ASN A 270 23.83 13.67 3.17
C ASN A 270 22.90 12.59 3.71
N MET A 271 21.60 12.70 3.41
CA MET A 271 20.59 11.70 3.80
C MET A 271 20.89 10.32 3.19
N ILE A 272 21.17 10.25 1.89
CA ILE A 272 21.56 9.00 1.21
C ILE A 272 22.77 8.36 1.88
N TYR A 273 23.78 9.16 2.22
CA TYR A 273 24.97 8.67 2.89
C TYR A 273 24.69 8.14 4.29
N SER A 274 23.94 8.88 5.11
CA SER A 274 23.56 8.49 6.47
C SER A 274 22.70 7.21 6.46
N ALA A 275 21.67 7.15 5.65
CA ALA A 275 20.78 5.98 5.56
C ALA A 275 21.53 4.72 5.09
N HIS A 276 22.36 4.85 4.04
CA HIS A 276 23.15 3.73 3.52
C HIS A 276 24.13 3.17 4.53
N LEU A 277 24.87 4.02 5.23
CA LEU A 277 25.84 3.59 6.25
C LEU A 277 25.18 2.91 7.43
N SER A 278 23.98 3.35 7.81
CA SER A 278 23.18 2.76 8.87
C SER A 278 22.53 1.41 8.46
N GLY A 279 22.63 1.02 7.18
CA GLY A 279 22.08 -0.24 6.68
C GLY A 279 20.60 -0.15 6.30
N CYS A 280 20.09 1.06 6.07
CA CYS A 280 18.73 1.26 5.60
C CYS A 280 18.66 1.20 4.07
N GLN A 281 17.58 0.61 3.54
CA GLN A 281 17.23 0.73 2.14
C GLN A 281 16.82 2.19 1.86
N ILE A 282 17.19 2.70 0.71
CA ILE A 282 16.82 4.03 0.27
C ILE A 282 15.80 3.92 -0.84
N ILE A 283 14.79 4.75 -0.76
CA ILE A 283 13.78 4.98 -1.80
C ILE A 283 13.93 6.44 -2.21
N SER A 284 14.27 6.72 -3.45
CA SER A 284 14.41 8.09 -3.93
C SER A 284 13.70 8.30 -5.25
N ASP A 285 13.35 9.55 -5.51
CA ASP A 285 12.83 9.94 -6.81
C ASP A 285 13.91 9.87 -7.88
N ASN A 286 13.46 9.70 -9.12
CA ASN A 286 14.33 9.65 -10.29
C ASN A 286 14.96 11.02 -10.58
N ASN A 287 16.08 11.31 -9.93
CA ASN A 287 16.88 12.47 -10.30
C ASN A 287 18.38 12.12 -10.39
N LYS A 288 19.07 12.84 -11.27
CA LYS A 288 20.48 12.60 -11.56
C LYS A 288 21.38 12.78 -10.32
N SER A 289 21.00 13.64 -9.39
CA SER A 289 21.76 13.89 -8.15
C SER A 289 21.70 12.68 -7.23
N CYS A 290 20.50 12.14 -6.99
CA CYS A 290 20.28 10.95 -6.16
C CYS A 290 21.02 9.74 -6.75
N LEU A 291 20.92 9.49 -8.05
CA LEU A 291 21.64 8.40 -8.71
C LEU A 291 23.16 8.53 -8.59
N ASN A 292 23.70 9.74 -8.72
CA ASN A 292 25.14 9.97 -8.52
C ASN A 292 25.57 9.71 -7.07
N ALA A 293 24.73 10.06 -6.10
CA ALA A 293 25.01 9.80 -4.69
C ALA A 293 24.94 8.31 -4.36
N LEU A 294 23.88 7.62 -4.83
CA LEU A 294 23.72 6.16 -4.68
C LEU A 294 24.89 5.39 -5.29
N GLU A 295 25.30 5.73 -6.51
CA GLU A 295 26.48 5.12 -7.15
C GLU A 295 27.74 5.24 -6.31
N ARG A 296 27.98 6.42 -5.72
CA ARG A 296 29.15 6.65 -4.86
C ARG A 296 29.14 5.81 -3.60
N VAL A 297 27.98 5.72 -2.91
CA VAL A 297 27.87 4.95 -1.66
C VAL A 297 27.95 3.45 -1.92
N ILE A 298 27.28 2.94 -2.97
CA ILE A 298 27.31 1.53 -3.36
C ILE A 298 28.74 1.08 -3.71
N LYS A 299 29.46 1.86 -4.54
CA LYS A 299 30.83 1.52 -4.94
C LYS A 299 31.81 1.53 -3.77
N ARG A 300 31.58 2.35 -2.75
CA ARG A 300 32.49 2.49 -1.60
C ARG A 300 32.26 1.46 -0.50
N SER A 301 31.00 1.10 -0.25
CA SER A 301 30.65 0.34 0.97
C SER A 301 30.67 -1.18 0.80
N ARG A 302 30.62 -1.70 -0.42
CA ARG A 302 30.42 -3.13 -0.73
C ARG A 302 29.17 -3.76 -0.07
N LYS A 303 28.30 -2.95 0.54
CA LYS A 303 27.02 -3.41 1.08
C LYS A 303 26.04 -3.60 -0.09
N ASN A 304 25.46 -4.77 -0.18
CA ASN A 304 24.41 -5.06 -1.16
C ASN A 304 23.07 -4.57 -0.62
N SER A 305 22.86 -3.25 -0.64
CA SER A 305 21.58 -2.66 -0.29
C SER A 305 20.83 -2.41 -1.60
N ARG A 306 19.73 -3.13 -1.80
CA ARG A 306 18.86 -2.94 -2.98
C ARG A 306 18.08 -1.65 -2.82
N HIS A 307 18.70 -0.52 -3.15
CA HIS A 307 18.03 0.78 -3.13
C HIS A 307 17.04 0.87 -4.28
N LEU A 308 16.02 1.69 -4.13
CA LEU A 308 14.90 1.78 -5.04
C LEU A 308 14.77 3.20 -5.60
N ILE A 309 14.33 3.28 -6.85
CA ILE A 309 14.04 4.53 -7.53
C ILE A 309 12.56 4.55 -7.93
N ARG A 310 11.88 5.65 -7.62
CA ARG A 310 10.53 5.96 -8.08
C ARG A 310 10.56 6.83 -9.33
N ASN A 311 9.44 6.91 -10.03
CA ASN A 311 9.27 7.78 -11.21
C ASN A 311 10.38 7.54 -12.24
N ILE A 312 10.56 6.29 -12.63
CA ILE A 312 11.64 5.85 -13.53
C ILE A 312 11.40 6.43 -14.93
N THR A 313 12.48 6.83 -15.60
CA THR A 313 12.47 7.21 -17.02
C THR A 313 13.45 6.34 -17.80
N GLY A 314 13.15 6.05 -19.05
CA GLY A 314 13.92 5.17 -19.91
C GLY A 314 15.43 5.48 -19.95
N SER A 315 15.80 6.76 -19.87
CA SER A 315 17.21 7.21 -19.94
C SER A 315 18.12 6.73 -18.79
N LEU A 316 17.57 6.16 -17.73
CA LEU A 316 18.31 5.75 -16.53
C LEU A 316 18.30 4.23 -16.27
N ILE A 317 17.54 3.45 -17.03
CA ILE A 317 17.35 2.01 -16.85
C ILE A 317 18.69 1.26 -16.81
N ASP A 318 19.55 1.44 -17.79
CA ASP A 318 20.85 0.77 -17.84
C ASP A 318 21.72 1.07 -16.62
N ARG A 319 21.70 2.32 -16.17
CA ARG A 319 22.49 2.74 -15.01
C ARG A 319 21.93 2.10 -13.73
N MET A 320 20.62 2.07 -13.57
CA MET A 320 19.97 1.42 -12.43
C MET A 320 20.30 -0.07 -12.38
N ARG A 321 20.21 -0.75 -13.52
CA ARG A 321 20.55 -2.17 -13.64
C ARG A 321 22.01 -2.45 -13.27
N LEU A 322 22.95 -1.66 -13.77
CA LEU A 322 24.38 -1.80 -13.45
C LEU A 322 24.69 -1.58 -11.97
N LEU A 323 23.88 -0.78 -11.29
CA LEU A 323 24.02 -0.51 -9.85
C LEU A 323 23.25 -1.50 -8.96
N GLY A 324 22.49 -2.43 -9.55
CA GLY A 324 21.63 -3.37 -8.82
C GLY A 324 20.50 -2.68 -8.07
N LEU A 325 19.99 -1.57 -8.61
CA LEU A 325 18.85 -0.84 -8.07
C LEU A 325 17.54 -1.49 -8.55
N GLY A 326 16.52 -1.46 -7.70
CA GLY A 326 15.17 -1.79 -8.09
C GLY A 326 14.36 -0.55 -8.48
N GLY A 327 13.24 -0.77 -9.15
CA GLY A 327 12.29 0.27 -9.54
C GLY A 327 10.94 0.14 -8.84
N ILE A 328 10.30 1.26 -8.56
CA ILE A 328 8.90 1.32 -8.16
C ILE A 328 8.17 2.16 -9.21
N ALA A 329 7.24 1.53 -9.92
CA ALA A 329 6.30 2.21 -10.79
C ALA A 329 5.10 2.71 -9.97
N GLY A 330 4.55 3.85 -10.32
CA GLY A 330 3.27 4.32 -9.81
C GLY A 330 2.10 3.52 -10.41
N ALA A 331 0.89 3.81 -9.96
CA ALA A 331 -0.32 3.32 -10.63
C ALA A 331 -0.28 3.77 -12.10
N VAL A 332 -0.65 2.84 -12.99
CA VAL A 332 -0.57 3.02 -14.44
C VAL A 332 -1.36 4.27 -14.87
N ASN A 333 -0.65 5.29 -15.31
CA ASN A 333 -1.24 6.40 -16.06
C ASN A 333 -1.01 6.14 -17.55
N GLU A 334 -2.02 6.33 -18.38
CA GLU A 334 -2.02 6.01 -19.82
C GLU A 334 -0.84 6.59 -20.64
N ASN A 335 -0.03 7.47 -20.06
CA ASN A 335 1.09 8.14 -20.72
C ASN A 335 2.50 7.73 -20.22
N GLU A 336 2.63 6.83 -19.24
CA GLU A 336 3.92 6.46 -18.63
C GLU A 336 4.40 5.03 -19.00
N ASP A 337 3.69 4.33 -19.85
CA ASP A 337 3.76 2.87 -19.94
C ASP A 337 4.86 2.29 -20.81
N ASP A 338 5.39 3.05 -21.77
CA ASP A 338 6.45 2.58 -22.68
C ASP A 338 7.74 2.19 -21.92
N PHE A 339 8.04 2.84 -20.80
CA PHE A 339 9.29 2.59 -20.07
C PHE A 339 9.26 1.30 -19.23
N ILE A 340 8.09 0.83 -18.77
CA ILE A 340 8.01 -0.41 -17.95
C ILE A 340 8.38 -1.60 -18.79
N HIS A 341 7.85 -1.69 -20.02
CA HIS A 341 8.21 -2.72 -20.97
C HIS A 341 9.71 -2.69 -21.32
N GLU A 342 10.25 -1.49 -21.61
CA GLU A 342 11.69 -1.29 -21.84
C GLU A 342 12.52 -1.73 -20.63
N ALA A 343 12.09 -1.41 -19.44
CA ALA A 343 12.79 -1.76 -18.20
C ALA A 343 12.84 -3.29 -17.99
N PHE A 344 11.72 -3.99 -18.22
CA PHE A 344 11.68 -5.45 -18.17
C PHE A 344 12.60 -6.08 -19.22
N GLN A 345 12.55 -5.63 -20.47
CA GLN A 345 13.42 -6.10 -21.53
C GLN A 345 14.92 -5.91 -21.21
N ASN A 346 15.25 -4.84 -20.48
CA ASN A 346 16.62 -4.57 -20.03
C ASN A 346 16.97 -5.27 -18.70
N GLY A 347 16.07 -6.10 -18.13
CA GLY A 347 16.32 -6.87 -16.91
C GLY A 347 16.34 -6.02 -15.62
N LEU A 348 15.66 -4.89 -15.60
CA LEU A 348 15.44 -4.12 -14.38
C LEU A 348 14.27 -4.75 -13.61
N VAL A 349 14.44 -4.98 -12.31
CA VAL A 349 13.37 -5.48 -11.45
C VAL A 349 12.48 -4.30 -11.03
N ILE A 350 11.20 -4.37 -11.39
CA ILE A 350 10.21 -3.33 -11.10
C ILE A 350 9.06 -3.93 -10.31
N SER A 351 8.67 -3.24 -9.24
CA SER A 351 7.40 -3.44 -8.53
C SER A 351 6.49 -2.23 -8.69
N ALA A 352 5.22 -2.34 -8.34
CA ALA A 352 4.30 -1.22 -8.45
C ALA A 352 3.53 -0.98 -7.15
N GLY A 353 3.12 0.28 -6.97
CA GLY A 353 2.27 0.72 -5.87
C GLY A 353 1.08 1.53 -6.35
N SER A 354 0.01 1.49 -5.60
CA SER A 354 -1.25 2.18 -5.91
C SER A 354 -1.22 3.68 -5.62
N GLY A 355 -0.19 4.19 -4.93
CA GLY A 355 -0.08 5.59 -4.54
C GLY A 355 -1.11 5.99 -3.47
N LYS A 356 -1.78 7.13 -3.67
CA LYS A 356 -2.76 7.64 -2.69
C LYS A 356 -4.09 6.87 -2.67
N ASN A 357 -4.41 6.17 -3.76
CA ASN A 357 -5.68 5.46 -3.92
C ASN A 357 -5.42 3.96 -4.08
N LEU A 358 -5.46 3.22 -2.98
CA LEU A 358 -5.30 1.77 -3.02
C LEU A 358 -6.30 1.15 -4.00
N SER A 359 -5.79 0.42 -4.97
CA SER A 359 -6.55 -0.22 -6.03
C SER A 359 -6.27 -1.72 -6.08
N SER A 360 -7.24 -2.47 -6.62
CA SER A 360 -7.04 -3.91 -6.82
C SER A 360 -5.85 -4.17 -7.76
N PRO A 361 -4.84 -4.95 -7.33
CA PRO A 361 -3.73 -5.34 -8.19
C PRO A 361 -4.19 -6.00 -9.50
N VAL A 362 -5.29 -6.75 -9.49
CA VAL A 362 -5.86 -7.39 -10.69
C VAL A 362 -6.22 -6.35 -11.76
N LYS A 363 -6.81 -5.21 -11.35
CA LYS A 363 -7.11 -4.10 -12.28
C LYS A 363 -5.84 -3.47 -12.85
N LEU A 364 -4.83 -3.27 -12.00
CA LEU A 364 -3.56 -2.67 -12.41
C LEU A 364 -2.75 -3.63 -13.31
N ILE A 365 -2.79 -4.93 -13.02
CA ILE A 365 -2.20 -5.99 -13.87
C ILE A 365 -2.82 -5.95 -15.28
N SER A 366 -4.15 -5.80 -15.39
CA SER A 366 -4.83 -5.64 -16.69
C SER A 366 -4.28 -4.45 -17.47
N GLY A 367 -4.03 -3.31 -16.81
CA GLY A 367 -3.39 -2.14 -17.41
C GLY A 367 -2.01 -2.45 -17.95
N PHE A 368 -1.14 -3.06 -17.13
CA PHE A 368 0.22 -3.46 -17.57
C PHE A 368 0.20 -4.42 -18.77
N VAL A 369 -0.73 -5.38 -18.79
CA VAL A 369 -0.87 -6.31 -19.93
C VAL A 369 -1.35 -5.57 -21.17
N SER A 370 -2.30 -4.65 -21.04
CA SER A 370 -2.79 -3.82 -22.17
C SER A 370 -1.67 -2.96 -22.76
N ASN A 371 -0.67 -2.61 -21.95
CA ASN A 371 0.49 -1.80 -22.34
C ASN A 371 1.72 -2.64 -22.73
N GLY A 372 1.52 -3.92 -23.05
CA GLY A 372 2.51 -4.76 -23.74
C GLY A 372 3.31 -5.71 -22.85
N LEU A 373 3.09 -5.74 -21.52
CA LEU A 373 3.67 -6.79 -20.70
C LEU A 373 2.94 -8.12 -20.91
N SER A 374 3.66 -9.23 -20.86
CA SER A 374 3.01 -10.54 -20.70
C SER A 374 2.30 -10.63 -19.34
N VAL A 375 1.30 -11.49 -19.22
CA VAL A 375 0.60 -11.74 -17.94
C VAL A 375 1.59 -12.13 -16.83
N ALA A 376 2.60 -12.94 -17.15
CA ALA A 376 3.62 -13.35 -16.20
C ALA A 376 4.45 -12.16 -15.68
N GLU A 377 4.88 -11.26 -16.57
CA GLU A 377 5.61 -10.05 -16.20
C GLU A 377 4.75 -9.11 -15.35
N ALA A 378 3.51 -8.87 -15.77
CA ALA A 378 2.58 -8.02 -15.04
C ALA A 378 2.25 -8.56 -13.63
N LEU A 379 2.05 -9.88 -13.48
CA LEU A 379 1.90 -10.54 -12.18
C LEU A 379 3.18 -10.43 -11.34
N SER A 380 4.36 -10.56 -11.96
CA SER A 380 5.62 -10.48 -11.23
C SER A 380 5.83 -9.11 -10.56
N VAL A 381 5.29 -8.04 -11.11
CA VAL A 381 5.35 -6.68 -10.56
C VAL A 381 4.77 -6.64 -9.13
N TYR A 382 3.70 -7.38 -8.88
CA TYR A 382 3.00 -7.46 -7.59
C TYR A 382 3.37 -8.68 -6.74
N THR A 383 4.28 -9.54 -7.21
CA THR A 383 4.67 -10.76 -6.52
C THR A 383 6.19 -10.88 -6.37
N TRP A 384 6.88 -11.57 -7.27
CA TRP A 384 8.32 -11.83 -7.18
C TRP A 384 9.17 -10.55 -7.21
N SER A 385 8.88 -9.64 -8.12
CA SER A 385 9.64 -8.38 -8.24
C SER A 385 9.51 -7.52 -6.99
N ALA A 386 8.29 -7.42 -6.43
CA ALA A 386 8.06 -6.72 -5.17
C ALA A 386 8.83 -7.38 -4.02
N SER A 387 8.78 -8.72 -3.94
CA SER A 387 9.53 -9.48 -2.92
C SER A 387 11.04 -9.32 -3.08
N TRP A 388 11.54 -9.28 -4.32
CA TRP A 388 12.96 -9.02 -4.60
C TRP A 388 13.36 -7.60 -4.18
N ASN A 389 12.58 -6.59 -4.51
CA ASN A 389 12.78 -5.22 -4.06
C ASN A 389 12.79 -5.12 -2.53
N GLY A 390 11.98 -5.93 -1.85
CA GLY A 390 11.91 -6.04 -0.40
C GLY A 390 13.01 -6.89 0.25
N GLY A 391 13.83 -7.59 -0.54
CA GLY A 391 14.85 -8.50 -0.03
C GLY A 391 14.29 -9.78 0.61
N CYS A 392 13.07 -10.16 0.27
CA CYS A 392 12.37 -11.32 0.84
C CYS A 392 11.98 -12.40 -0.20
N GLU A 393 12.53 -12.35 -1.41
CA GLU A 393 12.23 -13.27 -2.52
C GLU A 393 12.54 -14.74 -2.22
N ARG A 394 13.35 -15.02 -1.21
CA ARG A 394 13.62 -16.39 -0.76
C ARG A 394 12.51 -16.98 0.09
N ARG A 395 11.52 -16.18 0.44
CA ARG A 395 10.43 -16.58 1.32
C ARG A 395 9.06 -16.25 0.78
N ARG A 396 8.95 -15.28 -0.13
CA ARG A 396 7.68 -14.75 -0.65
C ARG A 396 7.79 -14.40 -2.12
N GLY A 397 6.64 -14.18 -2.77
CA GLY A 397 6.54 -13.78 -4.16
C GLY A 397 6.44 -14.94 -5.15
N GLU A 398 6.62 -16.17 -4.67
CA GLU A 398 6.44 -17.40 -5.44
C GLU A 398 5.83 -18.51 -4.56
N LEU A 399 5.07 -19.40 -5.17
CA LEU A 399 4.56 -20.59 -4.49
C LEU A 399 5.60 -21.71 -4.60
N SER A 400 6.40 -21.88 -3.55
CA SER A 400 7.45 -22.91 -3.46
C SER A 400 7.48 -23.49 -2.05
N VAL A 401 7.85 -24.75 -1.92
CA VAL A 401 7.98 -25.41 -0.61
C VAL A 401 8.98 -24.65 0.25
N GLY A 402 8.59 -24.36 1.51
CA GLY A 402 9.36 -23.57 2.46
C GLY A 402 9.06 -22.07 2.45
N ASN A 403 8.37 -21.55 1.43
CA ASN A 403 7.93 -20.15 1.39
C ASN A 403 6.76 -19.91 2.36
N ASP A 404 6.57 -18.64 2.72
CA ASP A 404 5.43 -18.20 3.50
C ASP A 404 4.14 -18.47 2.68
N ALA A 405 3.08 -18.92 3.36
CA ALA A 405 1.78 -19.17 2.75
C ALA A 405 0.98 -17.85 2.63
N ASP A 406 1.53 -16.91 1.86
CA ASP A 406 0.88 -15.71 1.40
C ASP A 406 0.29 -16.00 0.01
N ILE A 407 -1.03 -16.19 -0.07
CA ILE A 407 -1.70 -16.80 -1.22
C ILE A 407 -2.96 -16.00 -1.57
N VAL A 408 -3.18 -15.78 -2.86
CA VAL A 408 -4.46 -15.29 -3.38
C VAL A 408 -5.10 -16.34 -4.28
N ILE A 409 -6.40 -16.55 -4.12
CA ILE A 409 -7.23 -17.42 -4.96
C ILE A 409 -8.13 -16.53 -5.79
N LEU A 410 -8.04 -16.66 -7.11
CA LEU A 410 -8.83 -15.93 -8.09
C LEU A 410 -9.92 -16.83 -8.68
N GLU A 411 -11.09 -16.28 -8.98
CA GLU A 411 -12.19 -16.99 -9.62
C GLU A 411 -11.84 -17.51 -11.02
N GLN A 412 -10.97 -16.79 -11.74
CA GLN A 412 -10.54 -17.14 -13.09
C GLN A 412 -9.02 -17.03 -13.24
N ASP A 413 -8.48 -17.70 -14.26
CA ASP A 413 -7.05 -17.66 -14.55
C ASP A 413 -6.72 -16.49 -15.48
N PRO A 414 -5.92 -15.50 -15.02
CA PRO A 414 -5.51 -14.37 -15.85
C PRO A 414 -4.71 -14.76 -17.10
N PHE A 415 -4.14 -15.98 -17.13
CA PHE A 415 -3.45 -16.50 -18.30
C PHE A 415 -4.39 -17.08 -19.37
N LEU A 416 -5.67 -17.31 -19.04
CA LEU A 416 -6.65 -17.94 -19.92
C LEU A 416 -7.77 -17.01 -20.39
N VAL A 417 -7.84 -15.82 -19.85
CA VAL A 417 -8.81 -14.79 -20.26
C VAL A 417 -8.17 -13.76 -21.19
N ARG A 418 -8.97 -12.99 -21.90
CA ARG A 418 -8.46 -11.87 -22.69
C ARG A 418 -7.93 -10.75 -21.77
N PRO A 419 -6.94 -9.95 -22.22
CA PRO A 419 -6.35 -8.88 -21.39
C PRO A 419 -7.37 -7.94 -20.75
N GLU A 420 -8.38 -7.54 -21.50
CA GLU A 420 -9.45 -6.65 -21.02
C GLU A 420 -10.39 -7.29 -19.98
N GLU A 421 -10.43 -8.61 -19.90
CA GLU A 421 -11.23 -9.36 -18.92
C GLU A 421 -10.51 -9.55 -17.58
N ILE A 422 -9.19 -9.39 -17.56
CA ILE A 422 -8.38 -9.56 -16.33
C ILE A 422 -8.88 -8.63 -15.23
N SER A 423 -9.20 -7.37 -15.54
CA SER A 423 -9.67 -6.38 -14.56
C SER A 423 -10.96 -6.76 -13.84
N GLY A 424 -11.74 -7.66 -14.42
CA GLY A 424 -13.01 -8.18 -13.87
C GLY A 424 -12.87 -9.47 -13.08
N ILE A 425 -11.67 -10.01 -12.90
CA ILE A 425 -11.46 -11.24 -12.12
C ILE A 425 -11.57 -10.92 -10.63
N ASP A 426 -12.50 -11.60 -9.96
CA ASP A 426 -12.70 -11.46 -8.52
C ASP A 426 -11.73 -12.32 -7.70
N VAL A 427 -11.43 -11.84 -6.50
CA VAL A 427 -10.69 -12.58 -5.47
C VAL A 427 -11.66 -13.44 -4.68
N ALA A 428 -11.47 -14.76 -4.70
CA ALA A 428 -12.27 -15.71 -3.94
C ALA A 428 -11.82 -15.81 -2.49
N MET A 429 -10.51 -15.98 -2.26
CA MET A 429 -9.93 -16.03 -0.90
C MET A 429 -8.52 -15.44 -0.88
N THR A 430 -8.11 -14.98 0.31
CA THR A 430 -6.73 -14.55 0.57
C THR A 430 -6.23 -15.17 1.86
N PHE A 431 -5.01 -15.74 1.80
CA PHE A 431 -4.28 -16.21 2.97
C PHE A 431 -3.05 -15.35 3.18
N CYS A 432 -2.83 -14.92 4.41
CA CYS A 432 -1.61 -14.25 4.83
C CYS A 432 -0.97 -15.04 5.97
N ALA A 433 0.29 -15.42 5.81
CA ALA A 433 0.99 -16.32 6.74
C ALA A 433 0.19 -17.60 7.08
N GLY A 434 -0.52 -18.16 6.09
CA GLY A 434 -1.34 -19.37 6.24
C GLY A 434 -2.69 -19.16 6.92
N CYS A 435 -3.02 -17.96 7.39
CA CYS A 435 -4.32 -17.63 7.95
C CYS A 435 -5.25 -17.11 6.85
N ALA A 436 -6.48 -17.62 6.76
CA ALA A 436 -7.51 -17.06 5.90
C ALA A 436 -7.90 -15.67 6.42
N VAL A 437 -7.57 -14.62 5.65
CA VAL A 437 -7.81 -13.22 6.01
C VAL A 437 -8.95 -12.60 5.21
N TYR A 438 -9.34 -13.24 4.12
CA TYR A 438 -10.51 -12.90 3.32
C TYR A 438 -11.11 -14.16 2.71
N ASP A 439 -12.44 -14.24 2.71
CA ASP A 439 -13.25 -15.27 2.08
C ASP A 439 -14.51 -14.59 1.52
N SER A 440 -14.70 -14.68 0.21
CA SER A 440 -15.90 -14.14 -0.46
C SER A 440 -17.15 -14.98 -0.20
N GLY A 441 -17.00 -16.19 0.35
CA GLY A 441 -18.06 -17.19 0.48
C GLY A 441 -18.36 -17.96 -0.80
N ALA A 442 -17.48 -17.88 -1.80
CA ALA A 442 -17.64 -18.55 -3.09
C ALA A 442 -17.03 -19.97 -3.12
N ILE A 443 -16.30 -20.38 -2.07
CA ILE A 443 -15.63 -21.69 -1.94
C ILE A 443 -16.19 -22.46 -0.76
#